data_9ad3217f1a2792edc662eea49a807950
#
_entry.id   9ad3217f1a2792edc662eea49a807950
#
_cell.length_a   1.000
_cell.length_b   1.000
_cell.length_c   1.000
_cell.angle_alpha   90.00
_cell.angle_beta   90.00
_cell.angle_gamma   90.00
#
_symmetry.space_group_name_H-M   'P 1'
#
loop_
_entity.id
_entity.type
_entity.pdbx_description
1 polymer ?
#
loop_
_entity_poly.entity_id
_entity_poly.type
_entity_poly.pdbx_seq_one_letter_code
_entity_poly.pdbx_strand_id
1 'polypeptide(L)'
;VDCELEIFKQKYCLKGFIDTGNECIEPLSGKPVHFLSYNAIANEIPKEINEALLAWDENNPYQLTMFPSFIYPKIRILSLSTVQKERSTVLAFRFDRLKIKGTTDKEIFEQYVVLTRHDARYPQNAQMILHVLAL
;
A
#
# COMPACT_ATOMS: atom_id res chain seq x y z
N VAL A 1 2.15 8.97 -13.55
CA VAL A 1 1.56 10.15 -12.89
C VAL A 1 2.28 10.45 -11.59
N ASP A 2 2.31 11.70 -11.20
CA ASP A 2 2.86 12.10 -9.92
C ASP A 2 1.78 12.00 -8.85
N CYS A 3 2.15 11.45 -7.69
CA CYS A 3 1.25 11.24 -6.57
C CYS A 3 1.82 11.81 -5.28
N GLU A 4 0.93 12.21 -4.38
CA GLU A 4 1.26 12.50 -2.99
C GLU A 4 0.45 11.57 -2.11
N LEU A 5 1.12 10.71 -1.34
CA LEU A 5 0.49 9.76 -0.43
C LEU A 5 0.70 10.21 1.00
N GLU A 6 -0.39 10.37 1.74
CA GLU A 6 -0.36 10.65 3.16
C GLU A 6 -0.71 9.38 3.93
N ILE A 7 0.30 8.82 4.58
CA ILE A 7 0.22 7.60 5.38
C ILE A 7 1.26 7.66 6.50
N PHE A 8 1.04 6.97 7.59
CA PHE A 8 1.96 6.92 8.73
C PHE A 8 2.32 8.32 9.27
N LYS A 9 1.38 9.25 9.21
CA LYS A 9 1.56 10.66 9.61
C LYS A 9 2.64 11.39 8.79
N GLN A 10 2.91 10.93 7.59
CA GLN A 10 3.89 11.53 6.68
C GLN A 10 3.31 11.66 5.27
N LYS A 11 3.95 12.50 4.47
CA LYS A 11 3.61 12.67 3.06
C LYS A 11 4.76 12.19 2.21
N TYR A 12 4.44 11.34 1.24
CA TYR A 12 5.40 10.79 0.29
C TYR A 12 5.06 11.24 -1.13
N CYS A 13 6.05 11.77 -1.84
CA CYS A 13 5.90 12.12 -3.26
C CYS A 13 6.41 10.95 -4.11
N LEU A 14 5.54 10.39 -4.93
CA LEU A 14 5.78 9.12 -5.59
C LEU A 14 5.37 9.18 -7.06
N LYS A 15 5.96 8.30 -7.88
CA LYS A 15 5.52 8.04 -9.24
C LYS A 15 4.53 6.90 -9.24
N GLY A 16 3.33 7.13 -9.75
CA GLY A 16 2.29 6.11 -9.84
C GLY A 16 2.05 5.63 -11.26
N PHE A 17 1.61 4.39 -11.38
CA PHE A 17 1.14 3.80 -12.63
C PHE A 17 -0.28 3.31 -12.40
N ILE A 18 -1.24 3.81 -13.20
CA ILE A 18 -2.62 3.35 -13.11
C ILE A 18 -2.74 2.05 -13.89
N ASP A 19 -2.95 0.95 -13.17
CA ASP A 19 -3.02 -0.38 -13.76
C ASP A 19 -4.50 -0.77 -13.90
N THR A 20 -4.97 -0.78 -15.14
CA THR A 20 -6.35 -1.18 -15.44
C THR A 20 -6.64 -2.63 -15.10
N GLY A 21 -5.61 -3.46 -14.95
CA GLY A 21 -5.75 -4.82 -14.45
C GLY A 21 -5.82 -4.94 -12.94
N ASN A 22 -5.53 -3.88 -12.20
CA ASN A 22 -5.62 -3.90 -10.74
C ASN A 22 -7.06 -3.60 -10.30
N GLU A 23 -7.79 -4.64 -9.93
CA GLU A 23 -9.15 -4.58 -9.41
C GLU A 23 -9.21 -5.04 -7.94
N CYS A 24 -8.07 -5.09 -7.27
CA CYS A 24 -7.98 -5.56 -5.88
C CYS A 24 -8.79 -4.68 -4.93
N ILE A 25 -9.61 -5.29 -4.10
CA ILE A 25 -10.40 -4.58 -3.09
C ILE A 25 -10.20 -5.19 -1.71
N GLU A 26 -10.35 -4.37 -0.68
CA GLU A 26 -10.40 -4.84 0.69
C GLU A 26 -11.81 -5.39 0.97
N PRO A 27 -11.93 -6.68 1.38
CA PRO A 27 -13.23 -7.36 1.35
C PRO A 27 -14.28 -6.79 2.29
N LEU A 28 -13.88 -6.26 3.45
CA LEU A 28 -14.84 -5.78 4.44
C LEU A 28 -15.45 -4.43 4.07
N SER A 29 -14.66 -3.55 3.48
CA SER A 29 -15.10 -2.21 3.11
C SER A 29 -15.47 -2.09 1.63
N GLY A 30 -14.99 -3.01 0.79
CA GLY A 30 -15.09 -2.91 -0.67
C GLY A 30 -14.21 -1.82 -1.27
N LYS A 31 -13.32 -1.23 -0.48
CA LYS A 31 -12.47 -0.13 -0.95
C LYS A 31 -11.29 -0.64 -1.78
N PRO A 32 -10.86 0.15 -2.77
CA PRO A 32 -9.71 -0.20 -3.60
C PRO A 32 -8.42 -0.39 -2.81
N VAL A 33 -7.59 -1.31 -3.31
CA VAL A 33 -6.25 -1.56 -2.79
C VAL A 33 -5.22 -1.19 -3.86
N HIS A 34 -4.28 -0.36 -3.47
CA HIS A 34 -3.14 0.04 -4.29
C HIS A 34 -1.88 -0.67 -3.79
N PHE A 35 -0.82 -0.68 -4.59
CA PHE A 35 0.44 -1.31 -4.21
C PHE A 35 1.56 -0.28 -4.24
N LEU A 36 2.42 -0.33 -3.24
CA LEU A 36 3.55 0.58 -3.09
C LEU A 36 4.82 -0.22 -2.87
N SER A 37 5.87 0.11 -3.61
CA SER A 37 7.18 -0.49 -3.40
C SER A 37 7.71 -0.07 -2.03
N TYR A 38 7.98 -1.04 -1.16
CA TYR A 38 8.61 -0.78 0.13
C TYR A 38 9.94 -0.03 -0.04
N ASN A 39 10.76 -0.43 -1.03
CA ASN A 39 12.06 0.18 -1.26
C ASN A 39 11.97 1.68 -1.61
N ALA A 40 10.84 2.11 -2.20
CA ALA A 40 10.65 3.50 -2.55
C ALA A 40 10.58 4.43 -1.34
N ILE A 41 10.13 3.91 -0.19
CA ILE A 41 9.92 4.72 1.02
C ILE A 41 10.65 4.19 2.26
N ALA A 42 11.45 3.13 2.12
CA ALA A 42 12.06 2.43 3.26
C ALA A 42 12.85 3.37 4.19
N ASN A 43 13.57 4.33 3.63
CA ASN A 43 14.40 5.26 4.41
C ASN A 43 13.57 6.37 5.06
N GLU A 44 12.31 6.52 4.70
CA GLU A 44 11.43 7.60 5.15
C GLU A 44 10.30 7.12 6.05
N ILE A 45 10.12 5.80 6.17
CA ILE A 45 9.11 5.23 7.07
C ILE A 45 9.54 5.49 8.52
N PRO A 46 8.63 5.92 9.41
CA PRO A 46 8.93 6.04 10.83
C PRO A 46 9.55 4.76 11.38
N LYS A 47 10.60 4.89 12.18
CA LYS A 47 11.40 3.77 12.65
C LYS A 47 10.58 2.64 13.28
N GLU A 48 9.64 2.99 14.15
CA GLU A 48 8.82 2.00 14.84
C GLU A 48 7.94 1.20 13.89
N ILE A 49 7.40 1.86 12.88
CA ILE A 49 6.58 1.21 11.86
C ILE A 49 7.45 0.32 10.98
N ASN A 50 8.63 0.81 10.60
CA ASN A 50 9.56 0.04 9.78
C ASN A 50 10.02 -1.23 10.49
N GLU A 51 10.38 -1.13 11.77
CA GLU A 51 10.75 -2.29 12.58
C GLU A 51 9.63 -3.33 12.65
N ALA A 52 8.39 -2.86 12.83
CA ALA A 52 7.23 -3.74 12.88
C ALA A 52 6.97 -4.42 11.54
N LEU A 53 7.12 -3.69 10.43
CA LEU A 53 6.98 -4.25 9.08
C LEU A 53 8.01 -5.37 8.84
N LEU A 54 9.24 -5.16 9.27
CA LEU A 54 10.31 -6.14 9.08
C LEU A 54 10.15 -7.36 9.99
N ALA A 55 9.52 -7.19 11.15
CA ALA A 55 9.30 -8.26 12.12
C ALA A 55 8.04 -9.08 11.82
N TRP A 56 7.11 -8.56 11.03
CA TRP A 56 5.86 -9.23 10.75
C TRP A 56 6.06 -10.52 9.96
N ASP A 57 5.37 -11.59 10.38
CA ASP A 57 5.47 -12.93 9.80
C ASP A 57 4.12 -13.32 9.19
N GLU A 58 4.12 -13.63 7.88
CA GLU A 58 2.89 -14.05 7.19
C GLU A 58 2.33 -15.37 7.70
N ASN A 59 3.16 -16.20 8.34
CA ASN A 59 2.72 -17.47 8.94
C ASN A 59 2.03 -17.27 10.29
N ASN A 60 2.14 -16.08 10.87
CA ASN A 60 1.46 -15.68 12.11
C ASN A 60 0.89 -14.27 11.95
N PRO A 61 -0.03 -14.09 10.98
CA PRO A 61 -0.40 -12.76 10.49
C PRO A 61 -1.13 -11.89 11.49
N TYR A 62 -1.79 -12.48 12.48
CA TYR A 62 -2.56 -11.73 13.48
C TYR A 62 -1.71 -11.19 14.63
N GLN A 63 -0.43 -11.51 14.66
CA GLN A 63 0.48 -10.98 15.67
C GLN A 63 0.95 -9.59 15.24
N LEU A 64 0.23 -8.58 15.71
CA LEU A 64 0.40 -7.18 15.29
C LEU A 64 0.84 -6.27 16.43
N THR A 65 1.18 -6.84 17.60
CA THR A 65 1.50 -6.07 18.81
C THR A 65 2.73 -5.20 18.68
N MET A 66 3.61 -5.50 17.71
CA MET A 66 4.80 -4.69 17.45
C MET A 66 4.47 -3.35 16.76
N PHE A 67 3.30 -3.23 16.17
CA PHE A 67 2.91 -1.96 15.54
C PHE A 67 2.44 -0.95 16.58
N PRO A 68 2.70 0.35 16.37
CA PRO A 68 2.14 1.40 17.22
C PRO A 68 0.62 1.35 17.23
N SER A 69 0.01 1.66 18.37
CA SER A 69 -1.44 1.53 18.58
C SER A 69 -2.27 2.36 17.59
N PHE A 70 -1.78 3.51 17.13
CA PHE A 70 -2.53 4.35 16.19
C PHE A 70 -2.65 3.71 14.80
N ILE A 71 -1.83 2.71 14.49
CA ILE A 71 -1.86 2.00 13.20
C ILE A 71 -2.89 0.86 13.21
N TYR A 72 -3.16 0.26 14.36
CA TYR A 72 -4.03 -0.92 14.46
C TYR A 72 -5.36 -0.80 13.71
N PRO A 73 -6.15 0.27 13.90
CA PRO A 73 -7.44 0.36 13.21
C PRO A 73 -7.32 0.43 11.69
N LYS A 74 -6.12 0.73 11.20
CA LYS A 74 -5.83 0.93 9.78
C LYS A 74 -5.23 -0.31 9.12
N ILE A 75 -4.93 -1.38 9.89
CA ILE A 75 -4.34 -2.60 9.34
C ILE A 75 -5.44 -3.55 8.91
N ARG A 76 -5.26 -4.16 7.72
CA ARG A 76 -6.07 -5.29 7.25
C ARG A 76 -5.14 -6.38 6.78
N ILE A 77 -5.54 -7.62 7.04
CA ILE A 77 -4.81 -8.80 6.58
C ILE A 77 -5.55 -9.31 5.36
N LEU A 78 -4.85 -9.34 4.22
CA LEU A 78 -5.42 -9.72 2.95
C LEU A 78 -4.77 -11.00 2.43
N SER A 79 -5.57 -11.80 1.73
CA SER A 79 -5.08 -12.95 0.97
C SER A 79 -5.10 -12.58 -0.51
N LEU A 80 -3.92 -12.57 -1.13
CA LEU A 80 -3.78 -12.22 -2.54
C LEU A 80 -3.29 -13.44 -3.33
N SER A 81 -3.81 -13.58 -4.56
CA SER A 81 -3.31 -14.55 -5.52
C SER A 81 -2.33 -13.86 -6.46
N THR A 82 -1.17 -14.49 -6.67
CA THR A 82 -0.17 -14.02 -7.62
C THR A 82 0.15 -15.11 -8.63
N VAL A 83 0.81 -14.75 -9.72
CA VAL A 83 1.21 -15.71 -10.75
C VAL A 83 2.17 -16.77 -10.20
N GLN A 84 3.00 -16.38 -9.22
CA GLN A 84 4.04 -17.24 -8.65
C GLN A 84 3.59 -18.03 -7.42
N LYS A 85 2.50 -17.59 -6.78
CA LYS A 85 2.01 -18.19 -5.55
C LYS A 85 0.49 -18.09 -5.53
N GLU A 86 -0.18 -19.22 -5.31
CA GLU A 86 -1.62 -19.31 -5.33
C GLU A 86 -2.30 -18.37 -4.33
N ARG A 87 -1.70 -18.28 -3.13
CA ARG A 87 -2.16 -17.34 -2.10
C ARG A 87 -0.99 -16.82 -1.30
N SER A 88 -0.99 -15.51 -1.09
CA SER A 88 -0.03 -14.82 -0.25
C SER A 88 -0.79 -13.97 0.76
N THR A 89 -0.42 -14.08 2.03
CA THR A 89 -0.99 -13.25 3.08
C THR A 89 -0.16 -11.97 3.20
N VAL A 90 -0.80 -10.83 3.13
CA VAL A 90 -0.14 -9.52 3.17
C VAL A 90 -0.87 -8.58 4.11
N LEU A 91 -0.16 -7.54 4.56
CA LEU A 91 -0.76 -6.45 5.30
C LEU A 91 -1.13 -5.31 4.36
N ALA A 92 -2.35 -4.81 4.50
CA ALA A 92 -2.79 -3.59 3.86
C ALA A 92 -2.99 -2.51 4.94
N PHE A 93 -2.63 -1.29 4.60
CA PHE A 93 -2.76 -0.15 5.50
C PHE A 93 -3.70 0.87 4.88
N ARG A 94 -4.66 1.35 5.67
CA ARG A 94 -5.54 2.43 5.24
C ARG A 94 -4.77 3.74 5.30
N PHE A 95 -4.60 4.38 4.15
CA PHE A 95 -3.96 5.69 4.10
C PHE A 95 -4.98 6.81 4.35
N ASP A 96 -4.48 8.00 4.65
CA ASP A 96 -5.34 9.16 4.88
C ASP A 96 -5.78 9.79 3.58
N ARG A 97 -4.84 10.00 2.66
CA ARG A 97 -5.12 10.70 1.41
C ARG A 97 -4.11 10.29 0.34
N LEU A 98 -4.59 10.19 -0.89
CA LEU A 98 -3.76 10.03 -2.08
C LEU A 98 -4.19 11.09 -3.08
N LYS A 99 -3.27 12.00 -3.43
CA LYS A 99 -3.50 12.99 -4.47
C LYS A 99 -2.80 12.55 -5.74
N ILE A 100 -3.56 12.42 -6.82
CA ILE A 100 -3.04 12.08 -8.14
C ILE A 100 -3.03 13.36 -8.96
N LYS A 101 -1.85 13.80 -9.37
CA LYS A 101 -1.68 15.02 -10.14
C LYS A 101 -1.87 14.74 -11.62
N GLY A 102 -2.59 15.63 -12.29
CA GLY A 102 -2.85 15.52 -13.71
C GLY A 102 -3.37 16.84 -14.25
N THR A 103 -4.04 16.79 -15.40
CA THR A 103 -4.73 17.96 -15.96
C THR A 103 -5.73 18.51 -14.95
N THR A 104 -6.44 17.61 -14.29
CA THR A 104 -7.26 17.91 -13.11
C THR A 104 -6.80 16.99 -11.99
N ASP A 105 -6.45 17.55 -10.84
CA ASP A 105 -6.00 16.75 -9.71
C ASP A 105 -7.15 15.94 -9.14
N LYS A 106 -6.88 14.68 -8.78
CA LYS A 106 -7.83 13.79 -8.15
C LYS A 106 -7.37 13.47 -6.73
N GLU A 107 -8.29 13.56 -5.77
CA GLU A 107 -8.02 13.21 -4.38
C GLU A 107 -8.83 11.98 -3.98
N ILE A 108 -8.14 11.04 -3.34
CA ILE A 108 -8.71 9.78 -2.88
C ILE A 108 -8.44 9.67 -1.38
N PHE A 109 -9.45 9.30 -0.59
CA PHE A 109 -9.34 9.24 0.86
C PHE A 109 -9.61 7.83 1.38
N GLU A 110 -8.86 7.45 2.40
CA GLU A 110 -9.15 6.28 3.22
C GLU A 110 -9.34 4.98 2.44
N GLN A 111 -8.48 4.77 1.46
CA GLN A 111 -8.35 3.48 0.77
C GLN A 111 -7.11 2.76 1.30
N TYR A 112 -6.77 1.62 0.71
CA TYR A 112 -5.73 0.75 1.24
C TYR A 112 -4.53 0.67 0.33
N VAL A 113 -3.35 0.45 0.94
CA VAL A 113 -2.12 0.21 0.21
C VAL A 113 -1.39 -0.99 0.82
N VAL A 114 -0.87 -1.86 -0.05
CA VAL A 114 0.01 -2.96 0.32
C VAL A 114 1.44 -2.58 -0.02
N LEU A 115 2.35 -2.74 0.93
CA LEU A 115 3.77 -2.50 0.70
C LEU A 115 4.40 -3.78 0.15
N THR A 116 4.83 -3.75 -1.11
CA THR A 116 5.47 -4.90 -1.75
C THR A 116 6.98 -4.86 -1.49
N ARG A 117 7.53 -5.97 -1.02
CA ARG A 117 8.94 -6.05 -0.61
C ARG A 117 9.84 -6.73 -1.63
N HIS A 118 9.27 -7.28 -2.69
CA HIS A 118 10.06 -7.89 -3.74
C HIS A 118 10.54 -6.82 -4.72
N ASP A 119 11.65 -7.10 -5.41
CA ASP A 119 12.19 -6.27 -6.48
C ASP A 119 11.29 -6.29 -7.71
N ALA A 120 9.98 -6.32 -7.51
CA ALA A 120 9.02 -6.17 -8.58
C ALA A 120 9.23 -4.79 -9.20
N ARG A 121 9.80 -4.79 -10.40
CA ARG A 121 9.91 -3.56 -11.17
C ARG A 121 8.53 -3.23 -11.71
N TYR A 122 7.94 -2.20 -11.17
CA TYR A 122 6.69 -1.70 -11.70
C TYR A 122 6.92 -1.06 -13.07
N PRO A 123 5.90 -1.08 -13.94
CA PRO A 123 6.02 -0.45 -15.27
C PRO A 123 6.45 1.01 -15.18
N GLN A 124 7.27 1.45 -16.15
CA GLN A 124 7.71 2.84 -16.29
C GLN A 124 8.45 3.40 -15.06
N ASN A 125 9.15 2.53 -14.32
CA ASN A 125 9.85 2.88 -13.08
C ASN A 125 8.91 3.45 -12.01
N ALA A 126 7.64 3.07 -12.04
CA ALA A 126 6.68 3.50 -11.04
C ALA A 126 7.02 2.95 -9.65
N GLN A 127 6.69 3.72 -8.65
CA GLN A 127 6.85 3.37 -7.23
C GLN A 127 5.54 2.87 -6.63
N MET A 128 4.42 3.21 -7.26
CA MET A 128 3.07 2.74 -6.90
C MET A 128 2.35 2.17 -8.09
N ILE A 129 1.55 1.14 -7.83
CA ILE A 129 0.53 0.64 -8.76
C ILE A 129 -0.83 1.07 -8.23
N LEU A 130 -1.54 1.86 -9.01
CA LEU A 130 -2.82 2.41 -8.61
C LEU A 130 -3.96 1.52 -9.13
N HIS A 131 -5.02 1.42 -8.33
CA HIS A 131 -6.24 0.69 -8.70
C HIS A 131 -6.90 1.32 -9.92
N VAL A 132 -7.58 0.50 -10.72
CA VAL A 132 -8.29 0.97 -11.92
C VAL A 132 -9.26 2.12 -11.63
N LEU A 133 -9.88 2.15 -10.47
CA LEU A 133 -10.78 3.23 -10.07
C LEU A 133 -10.08 4.58 -9.83
N ALA A 134 -8.73 4.61 -9.90
CA ALA A 134 -7.98 5.85 -9.83
C ALA A 134 -7.97 6.62 -11.17
N LEU A 135 -8.50 6.01 -12.23
CA LEU A 135 -8.63 6.67 -13.52
C LEU A 135 -9.48 7.95 -13.43
#